data_4d09ab099aa64bc2a3e754dc977c4b45
#
_entry.id   4d09ab099aa64bc2a3e754dc977c4b45
#
_cell.length_a   1.000
_cell.length_b   1.000
_cell.length_c   1.000
_cell.angle_alpha   90.00
_cell.angle_beta   90.00
_cell.angle_gamma   90.00
#
_symmetry.space_group_name_H-M   'P 1'
#
loop_
_entity.id
_entity.type
_entity.pdbx_description
1 polymer ?
#
loop_
_entity_poly.entity_id
_entity_poly.type
_entity_poly.pdbx_seq_one_letter_code
_entity_poly.pdbx_strand_id
1 'polypeptide(L)'
;MNQPYRSEINRRRTFGIISHPDAGKTTLTEKLLLFGGAIQQAGAVKAKHAARHATSDWMSIEKERGISVTTSVMKFNYKGFEINLLDTPGHQDFSEDTYRVLTAVDSALMVIDNAKGVEPQTEKLMEVCRMRNTPITTFINKLDREGMAPLDILDDIENKLQIECTPLSWPIGMGKSFKGVYDLFRRQLHLFKPGNETRVQEGVVITDLSDPALDRLLGGQSKDLRRDIELIEGALDPFEIDQYLRGSQTPVFFGSAINNFGVKEMLDGFVEMAPHPGSRTASSRDVSPYEESFSGFAFKIQANMNPAHRDRIAFVRICSGKFTRGMRVVHHRIGKEMALANATIFMAQERENVQEAFPGDIIGIHNHGTIKIGDTFTEKEPLKFNGIPNFAPEHFRRVRLRNALKIKHLQKGLTQLAEEGAVQVFRPVRGNDTILGAVGLLQFEVTMARLKAEYGVEAVYEPVEFAVARWVDCGDRKKLAEFERANATNLARDADGCLSFLTTSEWQLGYYMEKWPDIKFQKTREIN
;
A
#
# COMPACT_ATOMS: atom_id res chain seq x y z
N MET A 1 9.13 -31.15 -14.25
CA MET A 1 9.22 -29.99 -15.13
C MET A 1 10.33 -29.08 -14.61
N ASN A 2 11.26 -28.71 -15.51
CA ASN A 2 12.30 -27.74 -15.16
C ASN A 2 11.59 -26.39 -14.94
N GLN A 3 11.63 -25.86 -13.72
CA GLN A 3 11.05 -24.55 -13.39
C GLN A 3 12.21 -23.54 -13.37
N PRO A 4 12.45 -22.84 -14.49
CA PRO A 4 13.51 -21.86 -14.55
C PRO A 4 13.26 -20.78 -13.49
N TYR A 5 14.33 -20.30 -12.89
CA TYR A 5 14.30 -19.23 -11.90
C TYR A 5 13.59 -19.52 -10.57
N ARG A 6 13.28 -20.76 -10.24
CA ARG A 6 12.55 -21.12 -9.00
C ARG A 6 13.23 -20.57 -7.73
N SER A 7 14.56 -20.68 -7.66
CA SER A 7 15.33 -20.15 -6.52
C SER A 7 15.19 -18.63 -6.41
N GLU A 8 15.23 -17.93 -7.54
CA GLU A 8 15.06 -16.49 -7.61
C GLU A 8 13.65 -16.07 -7.19
N ILE A 9 12.62 -16.78 -7.62
CA ILE A 9 11.23 -16.50 -7.25
C ILE A 9 11.02 -16.75 -5.75
N ASN A 10 11.47 -17.90 -5.24
CA ASN A 10 11.22 -18.32 -3.86
C ASN A 10 11.92 -17.41 -2.82
N ARG A 11 13.02 -16.75 -3.16
CA ARG A 11 13.70 -15.82 -2.26
C ARG A 11 13.10 -14.41 -2.25
N ARG A 12 12.06 -14.12 -3.07
CA ARG A 12 11.43 -12.80 -3.10
C ARG A 12 10.31 -12.67 -2.10
N ARG A 13 10.25 -11.50 -1.47
CA ARG A 13 9.16 -11.09 -0.58
C ARG A 13 8.68 -9.71 -1.01
N THR A 14 7.43 -9.61 -1.43
CA THR A 14 6.84 -8.34 -1.87
C THR A 14 5.65 -8.03 -0.99
N PHE A 15 5.76 -6.99 -0.18
CA PHE A 15 4.75 -6.66 0.79
C PHE A 15 4.50 -5.15 0.91
N GLY A 16 3.28 -4.81 1.32
CA GLY A 16 2.89 -3.45 1.66
C GLY A 16 2.85 -3.24 3.17
N ILE A 17 3.27 -2.07 3.64
CA ILE A 17 3.04 -1.69 5.03
C ILE A 17 1.75 -0.89 5.11
N ILE A 18 0.83 -1.34 5.95
CA ILE A 18 -0.47 -0.73 6.17
C ILE A 18 -0.64 -0.33 7.64
N SER A 19 -1.29 0.79 7.88
CA SER A 19 -1.57 1.27 9.24
C SER A 19 -2.54 2.43 9.25
N HIS A 20 -3.09 2.72 10.41
CA HIS A 20 -3.68 4.04 10.68
C HIS A 20 -2.58 5.13 10.69
N PRO A 21 -2.90 6.41 10.39
CA PRO A 21 -1.97 7.53 10.58
C PRO A 21 -1.35 7.54 11.99
N ASP A 22 -0.09 7.91 12.07
CA ASP A 22 0.68 8.00 13.32
C ASP A 22 0.94 6.68 14.07
N ALA A 23 0.55 5.51 13.57
CA ALA A 23 0.90 4.23 14.17
C ALA A 23 2.42 3.93 14.15
N GLY A 24 3.19 4.71 13.38
CA GLY A 24 4.65 4.59 13.30
C GLY A 24 5.15 3.86 12.06
N LYS A 25 4.32 3.79 11.01
CA LYS A 25 4.63 3.14 9.75
C LYS A 25 5.94 3.63 9.12
N THR A 26 6.08 4.94 8.87
CA THR A 26 7.28 5.56 8.29
C THR A 26 8.54 5.27 9.11
N THR A 27 8.42 5.30 10.45
CA THR A 27 9.52 4.93 11.34
C THR A 27 9.91 3.47 11.16
N LEU A 28 8.93 2.58 11.08
CA LEU A 28 9.19 1.15 10.87
C LEU A 28 9.84 0.91 9.50
N THR A 29 9.34 1.54 8.44
CA THR A 29 9.93 1.50 7.09
C THR A 29 11.41 1.85 7.10
N GLU A 30 11.79 2.97 7.75
CA GLU A 30 13.19 3.37 7.87
C GLU A 30 14.05 2.34 8.64
N LYS A 31 13.49 1.72 9.67
CA LYS A 31 14.21 0.68 10.43
C LYS A 31 14.39 -0.61 9.61
N LEU A 32 13.40 -1.01 8.81
CA LEU A 32 13.54 -2.13 7.89
C LEU A 32 14.66 -1.89 6.86
N LEU A 33 14.72 -0.68 6.29
CA LEU A 33 15.79 -0.28 5.36
C LEU A 33 17.16 -0.27 6.05
N LEU A 34 17.23 0.16 7.31
CA LEU A 34 18.46 0.16 8.11
C LEU A 34 18.94 -1.27 8.36
N PHE A 35 18.08 -2.17 8.77
CA PHE A 35 18.42 -3.59 8.97
C PHE A 35 18.79 -4.29 7.67
N GLY A 36 18.18 -3.91 6.55
CA GLY A 36 18.54 -4.37 5.22
C GLY A 36 19.84 -3.77 4.66
N GLY A 37 20.49 -2.85 5.40
CA GLY A 37 21.70 -2.18 4.95
C GLY A 37 21.50 -1.20 3.78
N ALA A 38 20.25 -0.92 3.40
CA ALA A 38 19.91 -0.01 2.31
C ALA A 38 20.14 1.47 2.67
N ILE A 39 20.15 1.79 3.96
CA ILE A 39 20.50 3.10 4.50
C ILE A 39 21.51 2.95 5.63
N GLN A 40 22.45 3.86 5.74
CA GLN A 40 23.49 3.81 6.78
C GLN A 40 23.01 4.33 8.15
N GLN A 41 22.01 5.19 8.15
CA GLN A 41 21.45 5.78 9.35
C GLN A 41 19.99 6.12 9.13
N ALA A 42 19.09 5.59 9.98
CA ALA A 42 17.71 6.00 9.99
C ALA A 42 17.59 7.46 10.41
N GLY A 43 16.81 8.25 9.70
CA GLY A 43 16.45 9.58 10.14
C GLY A 43 15.66 9.47 11.43
N ALA A 44 16.16 10.08 12.51
CA ALA A 44 15.36 10.15 13.72
C ALA A 44 14.13 11.02 13.44
N VAL A 45 12.96 10.43 13.30
CA VAL A 45 11.67 11.14 13.23
C VAL A 45 11.35 11.77 14.61
N LYS A 46 12.37 12.24 15.29
CA LYS A 46 12.24 13.00 16.53
C LYS A 46 12.15 14.48 16.21
N ALA A 47 10.96 14.99 16.45
CA ALA A 47 10.63 16.39 16.67
C ALA A 47 10.55 17.31 15.43
N LYS A 48 9.59 18.19 15.51
CA LYS A 48 9.24 19.32 14.61
C LYS A 48 10.38 20.23 14.11
N HIS A 49 11.65 19.89 14.36
CA HIS A 49 12.82 20.71 14.02
C HIS A 49 14.04 19.93 13.49
N ALA A 50 13.91 18.65 13.13
CA ALA A 50 15.04 17.92 12.56
C ALA A 50 15.12 18.15 11.05
N ALA A 51 16.26 18.62 10.55
CA ALA A 51 16.55 18.90 9.13
C ALA A 51 16.65 17.64 8.22
N ARG A 52 16.26 16.46 8.73
CA ARG A 52 16.25 15.20 7.98
C ARG A 52 14.82 14.65 7.94
N HIS A 53 14.28 14.57 6.73
CA HIS A 53 12.97 13.95 6.46
C HIS A 53 13.14 12.45 6.22
N ALA A 54 12.03 11.69 6.34
CA ALA A 54 12.01 10.27 6.06
C ALA A 54 12.46 9.98 4.61
N THR A 55 13.13 8.86 4.41
CA THR A 55 13.61 8.44 3.07
C THR A 55 12.44 8.20 2.11
N SER A 56 11.28 7.81 2.63
CA SER A 56 10.04 7.59 1.88
C SER A 56 9.35 8.88 1.44
N ASP A 57 9.54 10.00 2.17
CA ASP A 57 8.84 11.26 1.91
C ASP A 57 9.69 12.18 1.01
N TRP A 58 9.36 12.26 -0.26
CA TRP A 58 10.13 13.00 -1.25
C TRP A 58 9.46 14.31 -1.72
N MET A 59 8.13 14.44 -1.61
CA MET A 59 7.40 15.65 -1.97
C MET A 59 7.57 16.76 -0.92
N SER A 60 7.60 18.04 -1.36
CA SER A 60 7.65 19.18 -0.45
C SER A 60 6.47 19.21 0.52
N ILE A 61 5.28 18.88 0.04
CA ILE A 61 4.05 18.85 0.85
C ILE A 61 4.06 17.72 1.90
N GLU A 62 4.68 16.57 1.60
CA GLU A 62 4.90 15.50 2.57
C GLU A 62 5.80 15.97 3.71
N LYS A 63 6.89 16.65 3.34
CA LYS A 63 7.86 17.21 4.29
C LYS A 63 7.29 18.32 5.16
N GLU A 64 6.50 19.21 4.57
CA GLU A 64 5.87 20.32 5.30
C GLU A 64 4.80 19.84 6.30
N ARG A 65 4.05 18.80 5.93
CA ARG A 65 2.95 18.28 6.76
C ARG A 65 3.31 17.08 7.62
N GLY A 66 4.44 16.41 7.33
CA GLY A 66 4.88 15.21 8.02
C GLY A 66 3.98 14.00 7.79
N ILE A 67 3.35 13.91 6.61
CA ILE A 67 2.48 12.80 6.20
C ILE A 67 2.90 12.28 4.84
N SER A 68 2.92 10.96 4.66
CA SER A 68 3.12 10.35 3.35
C SER A 68 1.86 10.46 2.51
N VAL A 69 1.99 11.00 1.31
CA VAL A 69 0.90 11.26 0.35
C VAL A 69 0.86 10.18 -0.73
N THR A 70 2.04 9.67 -1.11
CA THR A 70 2.20 8.68 -2.16
C THR A 70 2.94 7.45 -1.67
N THR A 71 2.64 6.28 -2.26
CA THR A 71 3.39 5.06 -1.99
C THR A 71 4.81 5.16 -2.52
N SER A 72 5.78 4.80 -1.69
CA SER A 72 7.17 4.61 -2.09
C SER A 72 7.46 3.12 -2.30
N VAL A 73 8.16 2.79 -3.39
CA VAL A 73 8.62 1.43 -3.68
C VAL A 73 10.10 1.36 -3.39
N MET A 74 10.51 0.41 -2.56
CA MET A 74 11.89 0.26 -2.12
C MET A 74 12.31 -1.19 -2.19
N LYS A 75 13.56 -1.44 -2.60
CA LYS A 75 14.14 -2.78 -2.68
C LYS A 75 15.40 -2.87 -1.83
N PHE A 76 15.58 -3.99 -1.14
CA PHE A 76 16.79 -4.31 -0.39
C PHE A 76 16.95 -5.81 -0.19
N ASN A 77 18.16 -6.23 0.20
CA ASN A 77 18.47 -7.61 0.53
C ASN A 77 18.48 -7.83 2.04
N TYR A 78 17.92 -8.95 2.50
CA TYR A 78 17.99 -9.33 3.90
C TYR A 78 18.10 -10.85 4.05
N LYS A 79 19.17 -11.35 4.69
CA LYS A 79 19.41 -12.80 4.94
C LYS A 79 19.20 -13.69 3.70
N GLY A 80 19.60 -13.23 2.52
CA GLY A 80 19.44 -13.97 1.25
C GLY A 80 18.09 -13.81 0.57
N PHE A 81 17.15 -13.12 1.21
CA PHE A 81 15.87 -12.73 0.58
C PHE A 81 15.98 -11.40 -0.15
N GLU A 82 15.32 -11.30 -1.29
CA GLU A 82 15.08 -10.05 -2.02
C GLU A 82 13.76 -9.44 -1.57
N ILE A 83 13.82 -8.30 -0.93
CA ILE A 83 12.67 -7.61 -0.36
C ILE A 83 12.22 -6.49 -1.28
N ASN A 84 10.96 -6.51 -1.68
CA ASN A 84 10.26 -5.39 -2.32
C ASN A 84 9.25 -4.84 -1.33
N LEU A 85 9.57 -3.68 -0.76
CA LEU A 85 8.76 -2.99 0.24
C LEU A 85 7.98 -1.85 -0.41
N LEU A 86 6.67 -1.82 -0.19
CA LEU A 86 5.78 -0.75 -0.62
C LEU A 86 5.27 -0.01 0.62
N ASP A 87 5.82 1.17 0.85
CA ASP A 87 5.38 2.05 1.95
C ASP A 87 4.17 2.85 1.51
N THR A 88 2.97 2.47 1.98
CA THR A 88 1.71 3.07 1.56
C THR A 88 1.39 4.35 2.35
N PRO A 89 0.57 5.28 1.81
CA PRO A 89 0.06 6.39 2.61
C PRO A 89 -0.75 5.89 3.81
N GLY A 90 -0.51 6.47 5.00
CA GLY A 90 -1.31 6.14 6.19
C GLY A 90 -2.64 6.90 6.25
N HIS A 91 -2.72 8.09 5.63
CA HIS A 91 -3.88 8.95 5.73
C HIS A 91 -5.04 8.45 4.86
N GLN A 92 -6.26 8.46 5.43
CA GLN A 92 -7.48 7.94 4.76
C GLN A 92 -7.76 8.62 3.42
N ASP A 93 -7.39 9.88 3.25
CA ASP A 93 -7.59 10.64 2.02
C ASP A 93 -6.81 10.06 0.82
N PHE A 94 -5.80 9.23 1.06
CA PHE A 94 -4.99 8.56 0.04
C PHE A 94 -5.19 7.04 0.00
N SER A 95 -6.27 6.54 0.60
CA SER A 95 -6.57 5.11 0.67
C SER A 95 -6.67 4.44 -0.70
N GLU A 96 -7.10 5.16 -1.73
CA GLU A 96 -7.19 4.62 -3.10
C GLU A 96 -5.81 4.21 -3.66
N ASP A 97 -4.75 4.98 -3.37
CA ASP A 97 -3.36 4.58 -3.73
C ASP A 97 -2.96 3.31 -2.99
N THR A 98 -3.28 3.23 -1.69
CA THR A 98 -3.03 2.02 -0.88
C THR A 98 -3.76 0.80 -1.45
N TYR A 99 -5.03 0.93 -1.84
CA TYR A 99 -5.79 -0.18 -2.42
C TYR A 99 -5.19 -0.69 -3.73
N ARG A 100 -4.73 0.21 -4.60
CA ARG A 100 -4.03 -0.16 -5.84
C ARG A 100 -2.73 -0.87 -5.54
N VAL A 101 -1.96 -0.39 -4.58
CA VAL A 101 -0.69 -0.99 -4.16
C VAL A 101 -0.88 -2.39 -3.60
N LEU A 102 -1.92 -2.61 -2.79
CA LEU A 102 -2.25 -3.93 -2.27
C LEU A 102 -2.57 -4.96 -3.38
N THR A 103 -2.87 -4.50 -4.59
CA THR A 103 -2.99 -5.42 -5.74
C THR A 103 -1.65 -5.97 -6.22
N ALA A 104 -0.55 -5.27 -5.95
CA ALA A 104 0.78 -5.63 -6.43
C ALA A 104 1.62 -6.42 -5.40
N VAL A 105 1.14 -6.58 -4.16
CA VAL A 105 1.87 -7.29 -3.10
C VAL A 105 1.40 -8.73 -2.92
N ASP A 106 2.21 -9.53 -2.24
CA ASP A 106 1.92 -10.93 -1.91
C ASP A 106 1.52 -11.09 -0.44
N SER A 107 1.87 -10.12 0.41
CA SER A 107 1.49 -10.05 1.83
C SER A 107 1.44 -8.60 2.31
N ALA A 108 0.94 -8.38 3.51
CA ALA A 108 0.92 -7.07 4.17
C ALA A 108 1.54 -7.15 5.57
N LEU A 109 2.21 -6.07 5.97
CA LEU A 109 2.65 -5.83 7.34
C LEU A 109 1.77 -4.75 7.95
N MET A 110 0.92 -5.13 8.88
CA MET A 110 0.00 -4.24 9.58
C MET A 110 0.65 -3.69 10.84
N VAL A 111 0.66 -2.35 10.99
CA VAL A 111 1.23 -1.68 12.16
C VAL A 111 0.11 -1.10 13.01
N ILE A 112 0.06 -1.50 14.27
CA ILE A 112 -0.93 -1.05 15.26
C ILE A 112 -0.23 -0.30 16.39
N ASP A 113 -0.79 0.84 16.78
CA ASP A 113 -0.34 1.60 17.95
C ASP A 113 -0.85 0.93 19.23
N ASN A 114 0.07 0.50 20.12
CA ASN A 114 -0.27 -0.17 21.37
C ASN A 114 -1.23 0.65 22.27
N ALA A 115 -1.18 1.98 22.20
CA ALA A 115 -2.04 2.83 23.02
C ALA A 115 -3.46 3.03 22.46
N LYS A 116 -3.64 2.81 21.13
CA LYS A 116 -4.90 3.11 20.45
C LYS A 116 -5.65 1.85 19.98
N GLY A 117 -4.95 0.72 19.78
CA GLY A 117 -5.53 -0.49 19.21
C GLY A 117 -5.90 -0.32 17.74
N VAL A 118 -6.92 -1.05 17.33
CA VAL A 118 -7.45 -0.99 15.96
C VAL A 118 -8.25 0.29 15.75
N GLU A 119 -7.85 1.07 14.76
CA GLU A 119 -8.45 2.34 14.37
C GLU A 119 -9.17 2.23 13.01
N PRO A 120 -10.14 3.10 12.66
CA PRO A 120 -11.03 2.94 11.51
C PRO A 120 -10.33 2.74 10.15
N GLN A 121 -9.15 3.33 9.96
CA GLN A 121 -8.41 3.13 8.71
C GLN A 121 -7.85 1.72 8.61
N THR A 122 -7.44 1.12 9.73
CA THR A 122 -6.98 -0.27 9.78
C THR A 122 -8.08 -1.25 9.38
N GLU A 123 -9.32 -1.01 9.85
CA GLU A 123 -10.50 -1.83 9.47
C GLU A 123 -10.75 -1.79 7.96
N LYS A 124 -10.74 -0.59 7.35
CA LYS A 124 -10.92 -0.42 5.90
C LYS A 124 -9.84 -1.15 5.09
N LEU A 125 -8.58 -1.06 5.53
CA LEU A 125 -7.46 -1.72 4.87
C LEU A 125 -7.53 -3.24 5.01
N MET A 126 -8.01 -3.73 6.16
CA MET A 126 -8.26 -5.15 6.39
C MET A 126 -9.33 -5.71 5.43
N GLU A 127 -10.41 -4.97 5.18
CA GLU A 127 -11.43 -5.37 4.20
C GLU A 127 -10.82 -5.61 2.81
N VAL A 128 -9.93 -4.72 2.37
CA VAL A 128 -9.25 -4.86 1.07
C VAL A 128 -8.32 -6.07 1.05
N CYS A 129 -7.57 -6.30 2.12
CA CYS A 129 -6.72 -7.49 2.25
C CYS A 129 -7.55 -8.78 2.20
N ARG A 130 -8.70 -8.79 2.88
CA ARG A 130 -9.62 -9.93 2.91
C ARG A 130 -10.21 -10.26 1.54
N MET A 131 -10.63 -9.24 0.76
CA MET A 131 -11.14 -9.44 -0.61
C MET A 131 -10.14 -10.18 -1.51
N ARG A 132 -8.87 -10.17 -1.15
CA ARG A 132 -7.76 -10.72 -1.94
C ARG A 132 -7.07 -11.91 -1.27
N ASN A 133 -7.54 -12.32 -0.10
CA ASN A 133 -6.88 -13.31 0.75
C ASN A 133 -5.39 -12.99 0.96
N THR A 134 -5.07 -11.70 1.17
CA THR A 134 -3.69 -11.25 1.39
C THR A 134 -3.25 -11.62 2.80
N PRO A 135 -2.22 -12.44 2.99
CA PRO A 135 -1.68 -12.76 4.31
C PRO A 135 -1.19 -11.51 5.04
N ILE A 136 -1.51 -11.40 6.33
CA ILE A 136 -1.18 -10.23 7.16
C ILE A 136 -0.31 -10.67 8.33
N THR A 137 0.83 -10.00 8.49
CA THR A 137 1.64 -10.03 9.71
C THR A 137 1.38 -8.76 10.50
N THR A 138 1.15 -8.86 11.80
CA THR A 138 0.83 -7.73 12.66
C THR A 138 2.02 -7.35 13.53
N PHE A 139 2.36 -6.05 13.55
CA PHE A 139 3.36 -5.47 14.44
C PHE A 139 2.72 -4.46 15.38
N ILE A 140 2.67 -4.78 16.67
CA ILE A 140 2.20 -3.88 17.73
C ILE A 140 3.35 -3.00 18.14
N ASN A 141 3.23 -1.73 17.80
CA ASN A 141 4.28 -0.73 17.92
C ASN A 141 4.09 0.19 19.14
N LYS A 142 5.13 0.89 19.51
CA LYS A 142 5.17 1.92 20.57
C LYS A 142 5.06 1.37 21.99
N LEU A 143 5.57 0.17 22.23
CA LEU A 143 5.66 -0.39 23.60
C LEU A 143 6.58 0.40 24.55
N ASP A 144 7.33 1.38 24.04
CA ASP A 144 8.04 2.37 24.83
C ASP A 144 7.11 3.37 25.56
N ARG A 145 5.79 3.28 25.33
CA ARG A 145 4.74 4.06 25.95
C ARG A 145 3.74 3.16 26.64
N GLU A 146 3.05 3.70 27.64
CA GLU A 146 1.90 3.03 28.26
C GLU A 146 0.76 2.88 27.23
N GLY A 147 0.09 1.74 27.24
CA GLY A 147 -0.98 1.41 26.31
C GLY A 147 -1.87 0.29 26.85
N MET A 148 -2.52 -0.42 25.93
CA MET A 148 -3.36 -1.58 26.25
C MET A 148 -2.51 -2.75 26.76
N ALA A 149 -3.09 -3.59 27.64
CA ALA A 149 -2.43 -4.83 28.00
C ALA A 149 -2.29 -5.73 26.76
N PRO A 150 -1.24 -6.56 26.69
CA PRO A 150 -1.00 -7.37 25.48
C PRO A 150 -2.16 -8.29 25.09
N LEU A 151 -2.88 -8.86 26.03
CA LEU A 151 -4.07 -9.68 25.73
C LEU A 151 -5.24 -8.82 25.25
N ASP A 152 -5.47 -7.65 25.87
CA ASP A 152 -6.56 -6.77 25.47
C ASP A 152 -6.41 -6.26 24.04
N ILE A 153 -5.17 -6.02 23.58
CA ILE A 153 -4.93 -5.58 22.20
C ILE A 153 -5.10 -6.73 21.20
N LEU A 154 -4.78 -7.96 21.57
CA LEU A 154 -5.09 -9.14 20.74
C LEU A 154 -6.61 -9.29 20.58
N ASP A 155 -7.35 -9.21 21.69
CA ASP A 155 -8.83 -9.26 21.67
C ASP A 155 -9.43 -8.13 20.83
N ASP A 156 -8.87 -6.91 20.90
CA ASP A 156 -9.32 -5.78 20.08
C ASP A 156 -9.12 -6.05 18.58
N ILE A 157 -7.98 -6.65 18.20
CA ILE A 157 -7.68 -7.03 16.82
C ILE A 157 -8.64 -8.12 16.35
N GLU A 158 -8.82 -9.19 17.11
CA GLU A 158 -9.69 -10.29 16.75
C GLU A 158 -11.15 -9.86 16.60
N ASN A 159 -11.66 -9.07 17.56
CA ASN A 159 -13.04 -8.60 17.56
C ASN A 159 -13.32 -7.63 16.41
N LYS A 160 -12.44 -6.68 16.13
CA LYS A 160 -12.66 -5.65 15.10
C LYS A 160 -12.28 -6.12 13.70
N LEU A 161 -11.17 -6.85 13.58
CA LEU A 161 -10.65 -7.28 12.29
C LEU A 161 -11.08 -8.70 11.91
N GLN A 162 -11.71 -9.46 12.80
CA GLN A 162 -12.18 -10.82 12.53
C GLN A 162 -11.06 -11.70 11.93
N ILE A 163 -9.89 -11.65 12.53
CA ILE A 163 -8.71 -12.44 12.20
C ILE A 163 -8.11 -13.00 13.47
N GLU A 164 -7.76 -14.27 13.48
CA GLU A 164 -7.15 -14.93 14.64
C GLU A 164 -5.72 -14.43 14.87
N CYS A 165 -5.39 -14.08 16.11
CA CYS A 165 -4.09 -13.57 16.52
C CYS A 165 -3.23 -14.65 17.16
N THR A 166 -2.06 -14.93 16.59
CA THR A 166 -1.06 -15.80 17.22
C THR A 166 0.20 -15.01 17.54
N PRO A 167 0.48 -14.71 18.82
CA PRO A 167 1.69 -13.99 19.19
C PRO A 167 2.93 -14.88 18.94
N LEU A 168 3.89 -14.36 18.18
CA LEU A 168 5.20 -14.97 17.96
C LEU A 168 6.29 -14.30 18.79
N SER A 169 6.03 -13.13 19.33
CA SER A 169 6.83 -12.52 20.38
C SER A 169 5.92 -11.99 21.49
N TRP A 170 6.42 -11.95 22.72
CA TRP A 170 5.67 -11.44 23.86
C TRP A 170 6.44 -10.32 24.57
N PRO A 171 5.81 -9.20 24.90
CA PRO A 171 6.51 -8.06 25.52
C PRO A 171 6.79 -8.32 27.00
N ILE A 172 7.91 -7.80 27.48
CA ILE A 172 8.33 -7.84 28.87
C ILE A 172 8.22 -6.44 29.45
N GLY A 173 7.09 -6.17 30.08
CA GLY A 173 6.72 -4.84 30.52
C GLY A 173 6.30 -3.92 29.36
N MET A 174 5.95 -2.68 29.71
CA MET A 174 5.63 -1.63 28.73
C MET A 174 5.96 -0.24 29.30
N GLY A 175 6.00 0.79 28.47
CA GLY A 175 6.37 2.12 28.86
C GLY A 175 7.77 2.19 29.48
N LYS A 176 7.90 2.76 30.65
CA LYS A 176 9.18 2.83 31.38
C LYS A 176 9.69 1.47 31.89
N SER A 177 8.80 0.50 32.03
CA SER A 177 9.12 -0.85 32.49
C SER A 177 9.47 -1.81 31.35
N PHE A 178 9.39 -1.37 30.09
CA PHE A 178 9.68 -2.20 28.93
C PHE A 178 11.15 -2.60 28.88
N LYS A 179 11.42 -3.89 28.99
CA LYS A 179 12.78 -4.46 29.02
C LYS A 179 13.16 -5.19 27.74
N GLY A 180 12.18 -5.75 27.04
CA GLY A 180 12.45 -6.57 25.87
C GLY A 180 11.24 -7.35 25.39
N VAL A 181 11.52 -8.33 24.55
CA VAL A 181 10.52 -9.31 24.09
C VAL A 181 11.04 -10.72 24.27
N TYR A 182 10.13 -11.65 24.52
CA TYR A 182 10.40 -13.08 24.45
C TYR A 182 9.89 -13.59 23.10
N ASP A 183 10.80 -14.11 22.25
CA ASP A 183 10.49 -14.76 20.98
C ASP A 183 9.92 -16.16 21.29
N LEU A 184 8.62 -16.32 21.12
CA LEU A 184 7.89 -17.58 21.38
C LEU A 184 8.25 -18.66 20.35
N PHE A 185 8.52 -18.23 19.10
CA PHE A 185 8.84 -19.15 18.01
C PHE A 185 10.24 -19.75 18.15
N ARG A 186 11.24 -18.91 18.52
CA ARG A 186 12.62 -19.36 18.71
C ARG A 186 12.99 -19.67 20.15
N ARG A 187 12.07 -19.39 21.09
CA ARG A 187 12.28 -19.48 22.54
C ARG A 187 13.54 -18.73 22.99
N GLN A 188 13.60 -17.45 22.64
CA GLN A 188 14.73 -16.58 22.92
C GLN A 188 14.30 -15.29 23.62
N LEU A 189 15.05 -14.91 24.65
CA LEU A 189 14.87 -13.64 25.33
C LEU A 189 15.71 -12.56 24.65
N HIS A 190 15.06 -11.51 24.17
CA HIS A 190 15.72 -10.33 23.61
C HIS A 190 15.55 -9.14 24.55
N LEU A 191 16.64 -8.75 25.21
CA LEU A 191 16.66 -7.61 26.12
C LEU A 191 17.20 -6.37 25.39
N PHE A 192 16.56 -5.25 25.62
CA PHE A 192 16.91 -3.97 24.99
C PHE A 192 17.56 -3.02 25.98
N LYS A 193 18.61 -2.32 25.53
CA LYS A 193 19.29 -1.28 26.32
C LYS A 193 18.89 0.08 25.74
N PRO A 194 18.37 0.99 26.56
CA PRO A 194 18.11 2.37 26.12
C PRO A 194 19.38 3.04 25.61
N GLY A 195 19.32 3.77 24.50
CA GLY A 195 20.38 4.64 24.02
C GLY A 195 21.25 4.13 22.88
N ASN A 196 21.05 2.92 22.36
CA ASN A 196 21.80 2.39 21.22
C ASN A 196 20.90 2.29 19.97
N GLU A 197 20.60 3.43 19.35
CA GLU A 197 19.65 3.53 18.22
C GLU A 197 20.12 2.82 16.92
N THR A 198 21.39 2.37 16.85
CA THR A 198 22.00 1.89 15.62
C THR A 198 22.62 0.50 15.69
N ARG A 199 22.65 -0.16 16.84
CA ARG A 199 23.26 -1.49 16.98
C ARG A 199 22.22 -2.55 17.32
N VAL A 200 22.21 -3.59 16.52
CA VAL A 200 21.51 -4.84 16.81
C VAL A 200 22.11 -5.43 18.09
N GLN A 201 21.28 -5.66 19.09
CA GLN A 201 21.73 -6.37 20.31
C GLN A 201 21.52 -7.86 20.09
N GLU A 202 22.50 -8.67 20.45
CA GLU A 202 22.33 -10.12 20.47
C GLU A 202 21.40 -10.47 21.63
N GLY A 203 20.38 -11.29 21.34
CA GLY A 203 19.48 -11.81 22.35
C GLY A 203 20.20 -12.76 23.31
N VAL A 204 19.80 -12.76 24.55
CA VAL A 204 20.21 -13.80 25.50
C VAL A 204 19.34 -15.03 25.23
N VAL A 205 19.95 -16.16 24.87
CA VAL A 205 19.22 -17.40 24.61
C VAL A 205 18.80 -18.01 25.93
N ILE A 206 17.51 -17.99 26.24
CA ILE A 206 16.90 -18.74 27.35
C ILE A 206 15.82 -19.62 26.73
N THR A 207 16.07 -20.90 26.73
CA THR A 207 15.15 -21.92 26.17
C THR A 207 14.23 -22.53 27.22
N ASP A 208 14.57 -22.38 28.50
CA ASP A 208 13.77 -22.84 29.61
C ASP A 208 13.34 -21.65 30.48
N LEU A 209 12.05 -21.41 30.55
CA LEU A 209 11.47 -20.34 31.37
C LEU A 209 11.65 -20.56 32.87
N SER A 210 11.99 -21.79 33.31
CA SER A 210 12.31 -22.09 34.69
C SER A 210 13.76 -21.72 35.08
N ASP A 211 14.61 -21.35 34.09
CA ASP A 211 16.01 -21.00 34.36
C ASP A 211 16.10 -19.81 35.34
N PRO A 212 16.83 -19.94 36.45
CA PRO A 212 17.06 -18.87 37.41
C PRO A 212 17.75 -17.64 36.82
N ALA A 213 18.37 -17.74 35.64
CA ALA A 213 18.93 -16.62 34.92
C ALA A 213 17.83 -15.61 34.52
N LEU A 214 16.62 -16.07 34.24
CA LEU A 214 15.47 -15.24 33.92
C LEU A 214 15.13 -14.30 35.10
N ASP A 215 15.14 -14.84 36.33
CA ASP A 215 14.84 -14.03 37.55
C ASP A 215 15.93 -12.99 37.81
N ARG A 216 17.19 -13.29 37.51
CA ARG A 216 18.30 -12.35 37.63
C ARG A 216 18.23 -11.22 36.61
N LEU A 217 17.79 -11.51 35.36
CA LEU A 217 17.70 -10.54 34.28
C LEU A 217 16.45 -9.66 34.40
N LEU A 218 15.32 -10.26 34.72
CA LEU A 218 14.02 -9.60 34.70
C LEU A 218 13.51 -9.12 36.06
N GLY A 219 14.00 -9.73 37.15
CA GLY A 219 13.48 -9.48 38.49
C GLY A 219 12.02 -9.94 38.62
N GLY A 220 11.16 -9.07 39.17
CA GLY A 220 9.72 -9.38 39.36
C GLY A 220 8.96 -9.70 38.07
N GLN A 221 9.38 -9.14 36.93
CA GLN A 221 8.73 -9.37 35.64
C GLN A 221 8.90 -10.81 35.10
N SER A 222 9.83 -11.59 35.64
CA SER A 222 9.99 -12.99 35.27
C SER A 222 8.76 -13.85 35.61
N LYS A 223 8.11 -13.54 36.72
CA LYS A 223 6.88 -14.24 37.16
C LYS A 223 5.70 -13.89 36.23
N ASP A 224 5.59 -12.61 35.86
CA ASP A 224 4.55 -12.16 34.94
C ASP A 224 4.75 -12.81 33.57
N LEU A 225 5.98 -12.83 33.04
CA LEU A 225 6.29 -13.49 31.78
C LEU A 225 5.92 -14.98 31.80
N ARG A 226 6.29 -15.72 32.85
CA ARG A 226 5.96 -17.17 32.95
C ARG A 226 4.46 -17.40 32.94
N ARG A 227 3.72 -16.62 33.75
CA ARG A 227 2.24 -16.67 33.78
C ARG A 227 1.63 -16.38 32.43
N ASP A 228 2.09 -15.33 31.78
CA ASP A 228 1.53 -14.90 30.50
C ASP A 228 1.82 -15.92 29.39
N ILE A 229 3.03 -16.52 29.37
CA ILE A 229 3.37 -17.59 28.41
C ILE A 229 2.53 -18.85 28.66
N GLU A 230 2.35 -19.26 29.92
CA GLU A 230 1.49 -20.39 30.27
C GLU A 230 0.04 -20.15 29.80
N LEU A 231 -0.45 -18.94 29.97
CA LEU A 231 -1.79 -18.55 29.51
C LEU A 231 -1.90 -18.61 27.99
N ILE A 232 -0.92 -18.08 27.27
CA ILE A 232 -0.88 -18.08 25.80
C ILE A 232 -0.85 -19.51 25.26
N GLU A 233 0.06 -20.34 25.77
CA GLU A 233 0.20 -21.76 25.35
C GLU A 233 -1.05 -22.59 25.67
N GLY A 234 -1.83 -22.19 26.68
CA GLY A 234 -3.05 -22.90 27.09
C GLY A 234 -4.34 -22.39 26.45
N ALA A 235 -4.38 -21.14 25.99
CA ALA A 235 -5.61 -20.49 25.55
C ALA A 235 -5.64 -20.12 24.06
N LEU A 236 -4.49 -19.94 23.42
CA LEU A 236 -4.41 -19.54 22.01
C LEU A 236 -4.00 -20.71 21.12
N ASP A 237 -4.54 -20.73 19.92
CA ASP A 237 -4.15 -21.72 18.92
C ASP A 237 -2.71 -21.48 18.41
N PRO A 238 -1.96 -22.55 18.12
CA PRO A 238 -0.59 -22.41 17.61
C PRO A 238 -0.60 -21.78 16.21
N PHE A 239 0.52 -21.15 15.85
CA PHE A 239 0.69 -20.61 14.51
C PHE A 239 0.68 -21.70 13.44
N GLU A 240 -0.20 -21.56 12.47
CA GLU A 240 -0.31 -22.45 11.31
C GLU A 240 -0.07 -21.68 10.02
N ILE A 241 0.96 -22.05 9.28
CA ILE A 241 1.36 -21.39 8.04
C ILE A 241 0.23 -21.38 6.99
N ASP A 242 -0.55 -22.45 6.90
CA ASP A 242 -1.67 -22.54 5.94
C ASP A 242 -2.81 -21.58 6.30
N GLN A 243 -3.09 -21.36 7.58
CA GLN A 243 -4.09 -20.39 8.03
C GLN A 243 -3.62 -18.95 7.77
N TYR A 244 -2.35 -18.68 8.06
CA TYR A 244 -1.73 -17.38 7.72
C TYR A 244 -1.82 -17.11 6.22
N LEU A 245 -1.43 -18.06 5.35
CA LEU A 245 -1.45 -17.89 3.90
C LEU A 245 -2.88 -17.72 3.34
N ARG A 246 -3.90 -18.20 4.04
CA ARG A 246 -5.32 -17.96 3.70
C ARG A 246 -5.87 -16.64 4.25
N GLY A 247 -5.11 -15.94 5.07
CA GLY A 247 -5.51 -14.68 5.70
C GLY A 247 -6.50 -14.85 6.86
N SER A 248 -6.64 -16.04 7.45
CA SER A 248 -7.48 -16.31 8.61
C SER A 248 -6.75 -16.13 9.94
N GLN A 249 -5.41 -16.28 9.95
CA GLN A 249 -4.56 -16.11 11.12
C GLN A 249 -3.48 -15.06 10.86
N THR A 250 -3.14 -14.24 11.87
CA THR A 250 -2.05 -13.27 11.80
C THR A 250 -0.99 -13.55 12.87
N PRO A 251 0.28 -13.76 12.48
CA PRO A 251 1.38 -13.77 13.43
C PRO A 251 1.60 -12.36 13.99
N VAL A 252 1.64 -12.24 15.31
CA VAL A 252 1.74 -10.96 16.02
C VAL A 252 3.12 -10.79 16.66
N PHE A 253 3.74 -9.64 16.37
CA PHE A 253 5.01 -9.23 16.96
C PHE A 253 4.83 -7.93 17.76
N PHE A 254 5.56 -7.81 18.85
CA PHE A 254 5.54 -6.66 19.74
C PHE A 254 6.87 -5.92 19.72
N GLY A 255 6.83 -4.57 19.74
CA GLY A 255 8.07 -3.80 19.77
C GLY A 255 7.90 -2.28 19.82
N SER A 256 9.02 -1.60 19.59
CA SER A 256 9.10 -0.14 19.45
C SER A 256 10.00 0.21 18.27
N ALA A 257 9.41 0.63 17.19
CA ALA A 257 10.16 0.98 15.97
C ALA A 257 11.15 2.12 16.21
N ILE A 258 10.78 3.14 17.00
CA ILE A 258 11.66 4.28 17.28
C ILE A 258 12.95 3.86 17.99
N ASN A 259 12.87 2.84 18.83
CA ASN A 259 14.00 2.32 19.62
C ASN A 259 14.68 1.10 18.98
N ASN A 260 14.24 0.64 17.82
CA ASN A 260 14.67 -0.62 17.15
C ASN A 260 14.31 -1.91 17.92
N PHE A 261 13.40 -1.86 18.88
CA PHE A 261 13.08 -3.00 19.74
C PHE A 261 12.03 -3.90 19.06
N GLY A 262 12.29 -5.21 18.98
CA GLY A 262 11.41 -6.19 18.36
C GLY A 262 11.34 -6.11 16.82
N VAL A 263 11.95 -5.12 16.19
CA VAL A 263 11.88 -4.92 14.72
C VAL A 263 12.69 -5.95 13.97
N LYS A 264 13.88 -6.31 14.49
CA LYS A 264 14.71 -7.36 13.88
C LYS A 264 14.04 -8.72 14.00
N GLU A 265 13.52 -9.04 15.17
CA GLU A 265 12.82 -10.29 15.47
C GLU A 265 11.60 -10.45 14.57
N MET A 266 10.82 -9.39 14.40
CA MET A 266 9.71 -9.35 13.46
C MET A 266 10.18 -9.54 12.02
N LEU A 267 11.22 -8.84 11.57
CA LEU A 267 11.74 -8.98 10.20
C LEU A 267 12.28 -10.39 9.94
N ASP A 268 12.98 -10.98 10.91
CA ASP A 268 13.49 -12.35 10.84
C ASP A 268 12.34 -13.37 10.68
N GLY A 269 11.30 -13.25 11.49
CA GLY A 269 10.11 -14.10 11.37
C GLY A 269 9.35 -13.84 10.08
N PHE A 270 9.17 -12.57 9.73
CA PHE A 270 8.44 -12.17 8.52
C PHE A 270 9.04 -12.78 7.23
N VAL A 271 10.36 -12.67 7.01
CA VAL A 271 10.97 -13.17 5.76
C VAL A 271 10.92 -14.70 5.64
N GLU A 272 10.85 -15.42 6.78
CA GLU A 272 10.70 -16.87 6.81
C GLU A 272 9.26 -17.32 6.50
N MET A 273 8.25 -16.61 7.03
CA MET A 273 6.83 -16.98 6.93
C MET A 273 6.11 -16.36 5.73
N ALA A 274 6.46 -15.11 5.36
CA ALA A 274 5.79 -14.41 4.26
C ALA A 274 5.89 -15.20 2.95
N PRO A 275 4.81 -15.22 2.15
CA PRO A 275 4.82 -15.99 0.90
C PRO A 275 5.82 -15.43 -0.11
N HIS A 276 6.37 -16.32 -0.90
CA HIS A 276 6.98 -15.95 -2.18
C HIS A 276 5.88 -15.54 -3.17
N PRO A 277 6.24 -14.93 -4.32
CA PRO A 277 5.27 -14.54 -5.34
C PRO A 277 4.31 -15.66 -5.72
N GLY A 278 3.01 -15.38 -5.59
CA GLY A 278 1.93 -16.30 -5.93
C GLY A 278 1.38 -16.11 -7.36
N SER A 279 0.49 -17.01 -7.78
CA SER A 279 -0.24 -16.88 -9.04
C SER A 279 -1.12 -15.63 -9.06
N ARG A 280 -1.30 -15.05 -10.24
CA ARG A 280 -2.14 -13.86 -10.46
C ARG A 280 -3.24 -14.14 -11.46
N THR A 281 -4.46 -13.75 -11.11
CA THR A 281 -5.63 -13.94 -11.96
C THR A 281 -5.63 -12.95 -13.13
N ALA A 282 -5.69 -13.47 -14.33
CA ALA A 282 -5.94 -12.73 -15.55
C ALA A 282 -7.33 -13.06 -16.10
N SER A 283 -7.79 -12.30 -17.08
CA SER A 283 -9.14 -12.44 -17.65
C SER A 283 -9.42 -13.83 -18.24
N SER A 284 -8.39 -14.53 -18.72
CA SER A 284 -8.52 -15.83 -19.37
C SER A 284 -8.12 -17.01 -18.46
N ARG A 285 -7.22 -16.79 -17.49
CA ARG A 285 -6.67 -17.84 -16.62
C ARG A 285 -5.84 -17.25 -15.48
N ASP A 286 -5.45 -18.10 -14.55
CA ASP A 286 -4.40 -17.78 -13.60
C ASP A 286 -3.01 -17.92 -14.25
N VAL A 287 -2.13 -16.98 -13.91
CA VAL A 287 -0.75 -16.93 -14.38
C VAL A 287 0.18 -17.32 -13.25
N SER A 288 0.90 -18.42 -13.43
CA SER A 288 1.87 -18.90 -12.43
C SER A 288 3.17 -18.08 -12.51
N PRO A 289 3.80 -17.75 -11.37
CA PRO A 289 5.10 -17.06 -11.36
C PRO A 289 6.22 -17.91 -12.00
N TYR A 290 6.02 -19.21 -12.10
CA TYR A 290 7.01 -20.16 -12.68
C TYR A 290 6.91 -20.33 -14.19
N GLU A 291 6.02 -19.62 -14.88
CA GLU A 291 5.95 -19.61 -16.34
C GLU A 291 7.16 -18.92 -16.95
N GLU A 292 7.61 -19.41 -18.12
CA GLU A 292 8.80 -18.88 -18.80
C GLU A 292 8.55 -17.52 -19.48
N SER A 293 7.34 -17.33 -20.00
CA SER A 293 6.98 -16.11 -20.72
C SER A 293 6.77 -14.94 -19.76
N PHE A 294 7.36 -13.82 -20.08
CA PHE A 294 7.20 -12.58 -19.30
C PHE A 294 5.77 -12.08 -19.34
N SER A 295 5.26 -11.73 -18.17
CA SER A 295 4.05 -10.95 -17.99
C SER A 295 4.15 -10.03 -16.78
N GLY A 296 3.46 -8.89 -16.83
CA GLY A 296 3.39 -7.94 -15.73
C GLY A 296 2.31 -6.88 -15.96
N PHE A 297 1.95 -6.16 -14.92
CA PHE A 297 0.95 -5.10 -14.99
C PHE A 297 1.39 -3.82 -14.27
N ALA A 298 0.96 -2.67 -14.79
CA ALA A 298 1.18 -1.37 -14.18
C ALA A 298 0.13 -1.11 -13.10
N PHE A 299 0.55 -0.97 -11.84
CA PHE A 299 -0.36 -0.70 -10.72
C PHE A 299 -0.30 0.74 -10.24
N LYS A 300 0.76 1.48 -10.60
CA LYS A 300 0.97 2.86 -10.19
C LYS A 300 1.68 3.65 -11.28
N ILE A 301 1.32 4.91 -11.42
CA ILE A 301 2.05 5.90 -12.23
C ILE A 301 2.44 7.06 -11.31
N GLN A 302 3.65 7.53 -11.47
CA GLN A 302 4.16 8.67 -10.72
C GLN A 302 4.97 9.59 -11.62
N ALA A 303 4.63 10.88 -11.59
CA ALA A 303 5.35 11.90 -12.35
C ALA A 303 6.23 12.74 -11.44
N ASN A 304 7.22 13.40 -12.07
CA ASN A 304 8.03 14.46 -11.46
C ASN A 304 8.75 14.07 -10.17
N MET A 305 9.13 12.78 -10.03
CA MET A 305 9.95 12.32 -8.90
C MET A 305 11.31 13.06 -8.82
N ASN A 306 11.81 13.53 -9.96
CA ASN A 306 12.95 14.43 -10.02
C ASN A 306 12.46 15.80 -10.55
N PRO A 307 12.49 16.87 -9.73
CA PRO A 307 12.05 18.20 -10.17
C PRO A 307 12.83 18.76 -11.37
N ALA A 308 14.09 18.31 -11.58
CA ALA A 308 14.93 18.71 -12.70
C ALA A 308 14.54 18.02 -14.02
N HIS A 309 13.86 16.89 -13.96
CA HIS A 309 13.43 16.10 -15.11
C HIS A 309 11.93 15.83 -15.00
N ARG A 310 11.15 16.29 -15.97
CA ARG A 310 9.70 16.00 -16.06
C ARG A 310 9.49 14.55 -16.51
N ASP A 311 9.96 13.59 -15.71
CA ASP A 311 9.82 12.19 -15.96
C ASP A 311 8.49 11.64 -15.39
N ARG A 312 7.95 10.65 -16.06
CA ARG A 312 6.83 9.83 -15.58
C ARG A 312 7.29 8.39 -15.55
N ILE A 313 6.99 7.71 -14.47
CA ILE A 313 7.36 6.31 -14.29
C ILE A 313 6.08 5.51 -14.02
N ALA A 314 5.93 4.42 -14.77
CA ALA A 314 4.94 3.40 -14.48
C ALA A 314 5.61 2.28 -13.68
N PHE A 315 5.07 1.99 -12.50
CA PHE A 315 5.51 0.86 -11.67
C PHE A 315 4.80 -0.40 -12.12
N VAL A 316 5.58 -1.37 -12.55
CA VAL A 316 5.10 -2.64 -13.09
C VAL A 316 5.50 -3.77 -12.16
N ARG A 317 4.50 -4.53 -11.70
CA ARG A 317 4.69 -5.80 -11.01
C ARG A 317 4.94 -6.89 -12.03
N ILE A 318 6.04 -7.63 -11.89
CA ILE A 318 6.32 -8.82 -12.71
C ILE A 318 5.54 -10.00 -12.14
N CYS A 319 4.73 -10.65 -12.96
CA CYS A 319 3.90 -11.79 -12.59
C CYS A 319 4.49 -13.13 -13.00
N SER A 320 5.10 -13.21 -14.18
CA SER A 320 5.74 -14.42 -14.71
C SER A 320 6.94 -14.09 -15.58
N GLY A 321 7.78 -15.07 -15.83
CA GLY A 321 8.96 -14.98 -16.69
C GLY A 321 10.04 -14.05 -16.13
N LYS A 322 11.11 -13.92 -16.88
CA LYS A 322 12.27 -13.08 -16.53
C LYS A 322 12.25 -11.80 -17.36
N PHE A 323 12.27 -10.66 -16.70
CA PHE A 323 12.57 -9.40 -17.36
C PHE A 323 14.05 -9.34 -17.71
N THR A 324 14.36 -8.95 -18.95
CA THR A 324 15.71 -8.57 -19.39
C THR A 324 15.67 -7.21 -20.07
N ARG A 325 16.67 -6.37 -19.80
CA ARG A 325 16.74 -5.02 -20.36
C ARG A 325 16.68 -5.05 -21.89
N GLY A 326 15.79 -4.23 -22.44
CA GLY A 326 15.59 -4.13 -23.89
C GLY A 326 14.67 -5.20 -24.49
N MET A 327 14.12 -6.10 -23.67
CA MET A 327 13.15 -7.06 -24.18
C MET A 327 11.95 -6.39 -24.83
N ARG A 328 11.33 -7.05 -25.79
CA ARG A 328 10.11 -6.60 -26.45
C ARG A 328 8.90 -7.25 -25.81
N VAL A 329 7.88 -6.45 -25.54
CA VAL A 329 6.60 -6.88 -24.98
C VAL A 329 5.45 -6.26 -25.76
N VAL A 330 4.32 -6.92 -25.75
CA VAL A 330 3.06 -6.37 -26.26
C VAL A 330 2.38 -5.59 -25.15
N HIS A 331 2.11 -4.33 -25.40
CA HIS A 331 1.26 -3.49 -24.56
C HIS A 331 -0.20 -3.81 -24.93
N HIS A 332 -0.86 -4.57 -24.11
CA HIS A 332 -2.13 -5.21 -24.46
C HIS A 332 -3.24 -4.23 -24.84
N ARG A 333 -3.47 -3.17 -24.03
CA ARG A 333 -4.54 -2.19 -24.27
C ARG A 333 -4.43 -1.48 -25.63
N ILE A 334 -3.21 -1.19 -26.07
CA ILE A 334 -3.00 -0.49 -27.36
C ILE A 334 -2.65 -1.43 -28.51
N GLY A 335 -2.46 -2.73 -28.25
CA GLY A 335 -2.14 -3.74 -29.27
C GLY A 335 -0.80 -3.51 -29.98
N LYS A 336 0.18 -2.86 -29.34
CA LYS A 336 1.47 -2.51 -29.95
C LYS A 336 2.63 -3.13 -29.18
N GLU A 337 3.65 -3.56 -29.92
CA GLU A 337 4.92 -3.90 -29.32
C GLU A 337 5.65 -2.65 -28.82
N MET A 338 6.33 -2.81 -27.69
CA MET A 338 7.24 -1.81 -27.14
C MET A 338 8.47 -2.47 -26.53
N ALA A 339 9.60 -1.77 -26.57
CA ALA A 339 10.82 -2.23 -25.92
C ALA A 339 10.91 -1.67 -24.50
N LEU A 340 11.19 -2.53 -23.53
CA LEU A 340 11.46 -2.16 -22.14
C LEU A 340 12.95 -1.83 -21.96
N ALA A 341 13.41 -0.72 -22.57
CA ALA A 341 14.84 -0.39 -22.66
C ALA A 341 15.42 0.18 -21.37
N ASN A 342 14.64 1.00 -20.65
CA ASN A 342 15.09 1.78 -19.51
C ASN A 342 14.21 1.48 -18.28
N ALA A 343 14.27 0.22 -17.82
CA ALA A 343 13.66 -0.14 -16.56
C ALA A 343 14.60 0.21 -15.39
N THR A 344 14.02 0.72 -14.31
CA THR A 344 14.72 1.09 -13.07
C THR A 344 14.14 0.35 -11.88
N ILE A 345 14.97 0.08 -10.89
CA ILE A 345 14.53 -0.27 -9.52
C ILE A 345 14.83 0.89 -8.60
N PHE A 346 14.17 0.90 -7.46
CA PHE A 346 14.30 1.93 -6.44
C PHE A 346 14.97 1.33 -5.21
N MET A 347 16.23 1.69 -4.99
CA MET A 347 17.00 1.30 -3.80
C MET A 347 17.03 2.50 -2.85
N ALA A 348 16.10 2.52 -1.90
CA ALA A 348 15.89 3.68 -1.01
C ALA A 348 15.69 4.99 -1.81
N GLN A 349 16.70 5.87 -1.87
CA GLN A 349 16.64 7.15 -2.59
C GLN A 349 17.26 7.10 -3.99
N GLU A 350 17.94 6.01 -4.33
CA GLU A 350 18.68 5.89 -5.59
C GLU A 350 17.90 5.08 -6.61
N ARG A 351 18.05 5.45 -7.88
CA ARG A 351 17.50 4.71 -9.02
C ARG A 351 18.63 3.97 -9.70
N GLU A 352 18.48 2.68 -9.82
CA GLU A 352 19.41 1.84 -10.55
C GLU A 352 18.78 1.26 -11.80
N ASN A 353 19.55 1.20 -12.88
CA ASN A 353 19.12 0.53 -14.10
C ASN A 353 19.12 -0.98 -13.89
N VAL A 354 18.00 -1.61 -14.16
CA VAL A 354 17.82 -3.04 -14.02
C VAL A 354 18.25 -3.76 -15.27
N GLN A 355 19.12 -4.75 -15.12
CA GLN A 355 19.48 -5.66 -16.23
C GLN A 355 18.51 -6.84 -16.30
N GLU A 356 18.14 -7.38 -15.13
CA GLU A 356 17.28 -8.54 -14.96
C GLU A 356 16.38 -8.37 -13.75
N ALA A 357 15.14 -8.85 -13.86
CA ALA A 357 14.20 -8.93 -12.75
C ALA A 357 13.29 -10.16 -12.91
N PHE A 358 12.68 -10.59 -11.82
CA PHE A 358 11.96 -11.86 -11.75
C PHE A 358 10.56 -11.67 -11.18
N PRO A 359 9.65 -12.66 -11.29
CA PRO A 359 8.34 -12.59 -10.67
C PRO A 359 8.44 -12.20 -9.21
N GLY A 360 7.63 -11.23 -8.82
CA GLY A 360 7.71 -10.61 -7.50
C GLY A 360 8.39 -9.24 -7.51
N ASP A 361 9.34 -9.01 -8.38
CA ASP A 361 9.98 -7.70 -8.47
C ASP A 361 9.03 -6.64 -9.03
N ILE A 362 9.32 -5.40 -8.63
CA ILE A 362 8.66 -4.20 -9.16
C ILE A 362 9.71 -3.39 -9.91
N ILE A 363 9.42 -3.10 -11.17
CA ILE A 363 10.27 -2.27 -12.01
C ILE A 363 9.56 -0.97 -12.39
N GLY A 364 10.31 0.11 -12.47
CA GLY A 364 9.84 1.39 -13.00
C GLY A 364 10.14 1.50 -14.49
N ILE A 365 9.13 1.76 -15.31
CA ILE A 365 9.27 1.95 -16.76
C ILE A 365 8.99 3.42 -17.08
N HIS A 366 9.85 4.03 -17.90
CA HIS A 366 9.60 5.39 -18.38
C HIS A 366 8.29 5.46 -19.18
N ASN A 367 7.39 6.33 -18.76
CA ASN A 367 6.08 6.51 -19.35
C ASN A 367 5.99 7.84 -20.11
N HIS A 368 5.98 7.77 -21.43
CA HIS A 368 5.79 8.94 -22.29
C HIS A 368 4.32 9.37 -22.45
N GLY A 369 3.42 8.92 -21.54
CA GLY A 369 1.99 9.23 -21.55
C GLY A 369 1.12 8.17 -22.22
N THR A 370 1.68 6.99 -22.55
CA THR A 370 0.93 5.90 -23.18
C THR A 370 0.50 4.82 -22.19
N ILE A 371 1.25 4.63 -21.11
CA ILE A 371 0.98 3.62 -20.08
C ILE A 371 -0.01 4.20 -19.08
N LYS A 372 -1.06 3.44 -18.77
CA LYS A 372 -2.05 3.71 -17.73
C LYS A 372 -1.97 2.67 -16.61
N ILE A 373 -2.51 3.02 -15.44
CA ILE A 373 -2.74 2.03 -14.36
C ILE A 373 -3.66 0.93 -14.93
N GLY A 374 -3.34 -0.33 -14.63
CA GLY A 374 -4.05 -1.52 -15.16
C GLY A 374 -3.50 -2.06 -16.48
N ASP A 375 -2.61 -1.34 -17.15
CA ASP A 375 -2.03 -1.84 -18.40
C ASP A 375 -1.20 -3.10 -18.17
N THR A 376 -1.41 -4.08 -19.03
CA THR A 376 -0.71 -5.36 -19.00
C THR A 376 0.32 -5.44 -20.13
N PHE A 377 1.47 -6.00 -19.80
CA PHE A 377 2.60 -6.23 -20.70
C PHE A 377 2.91 -7.73 -20.75
N THR A 378 2.96 -8.31 -21.94
CA THR A 378 3.23 -9.73 -22.14
C THR A 378 4.21 -9.95 -23.27
N GLU A 379 4.96 -11.04 -23.21
CA GLU A 379 5.89 -11.42 -24.27
C GLU A 379 5.18 -12.14 -25.43
N LYS A 380 4.24 -13.02 -25.15
CA LYS A 380 3.63 -13.92 -26.14
C LYS A 380 2.10 -13.89 -26.11
N GLU A 381 1.49 -14.21 -24.99
CA GLU A 381 0.06 -14.43 -24.86
C GLU A 381 -0.66 -13.10 -24.53
N PRO A 382 -1.80 -12.81 -25.17
CA PRO A 382 -2.61 -11.66 -24.80
C PRO A 382 -3.32 -11.92 -23.46
N LEU A 383 -2.76 -11.39 -22.38
CA LEU A 383 -3.33 -11.45 -21.04
C LEU A 383 -3.77 -10.06 -20.59
N LYS A 384 -4.78 -10.01 -19.73
CA LYS A 384 -5.17 -8.83 -18.99
C LYS A 384 -5.32 -9.21 -17.51
N PHE A 385 -4.48 -8.65 -16.67
CA PHE A 385 -4.60 -8.83 -15.22
C PHE A 385 -5.77 -8.02 -14.69
N ASN A 386 -6.55 -8.64 -13.80
CA ASN A 386 -7.76 -8.08 -13.22
C ASN A 386 -7.50 -7.53 -11.81
N GLY A 387 -8.47 -6.77 -11.29
CA GLY A 387 -8.57 -6.47 -9.87
C GLY A 387 -7.89 -5.19 -9.40
N ILE A 388 -7.54 -4.24 -10.31
CA ILE A 388 -7.16 -2.89 -9.86
C ILE A 388 -8.44 -2.06 -9.74
N PRO A 389 -8.87 -1.73 -8.51
CA PRO A 389 -10.13 -1.01 -8.32
C PRO A 389 -9.96 0.48 -8.57
N ASN A 390 -11.02 1.09 -9.09
CA ASN A 390 -11.25 2.53 -9.08
C ASN A 390 -12.53 2.75 -8.26
N PHE A 391 -12.44 3.54 -7.19
CA PHE A 391 -13.57 3.82 -6.29
C PHE A 391 -14.24 5.14 -6.65
N ALA A 392 -15.56 5.21 -6.53
CA ALA A 392 -16.26 6.47 -6.70
C ALA A 392 -15.84 7.48 -5.62
N PRO A 393 -15.61 8.74 -5.99
CA PRO A 393 -15.20 9.77 -5.04
C PRO A 393 -16.35 10.16 -4.10
N GLU A 394 -15.97 10.67 -2.92
CA GLU A 394 -16.88 11.12 -1.87
C GLU A 394 -17.00 12.64 -1.79
N HIS A 395 -16.04 13.36 -2.37
CA HIS A 395 -15.99 14.83 -2.38
C HIS A 395 -15.85 15.37 -3.78
N PHE A 396 -16.48 16.51 -4.04
CA PHE A 396 -16.49 17.13 -5.38
C PHE A 396 -16.19 18.62 -5.29
N ARG A 397 -15.41 19.14 -6.25
CA ARG A 397 -15.10 20.56 -6.41
C ARG A 397 -15.05 20.93 -7.89
N ARG A 398 -15.53 22.11 -8.25
CA ARG A 398 -15.33 22.69 -9.57
C ARG A 398 -14.01 23.44 -9.59
N VAL A 399 -13.23 23.28 -10.66
CA VAL A 399 -11.97 24.01 -10.85
C VAL A 399 -12.21 25.25 -11.69
N ARG A 400 -11.75 26.40 -11.20
CA ARG A 400 -11.72 27.65 -11.93
C ARG A 400 -10.30 28.19 -12.05
N LEU A 401 -9.95 28.64 -13.24
CA LEU A 401 -8.69 29.32 -13.49
C LEU A 401 -8.73 30.78 -13.06
N ARG A 402 -7.69 31.26 -12.40
CA ARG A 402 -7.47 32.70 -12.21
C ARG A 402 -7.04 33.40 -13.50
N ASN A 403 -6.25 32.72 -14.33
CA ASN A 403 -5.75 33.24 -15.60
C ASN A 403 -6.20 32.33 -16.75
N ALA A 404 -7.13 32.80 -17.57
CA ALA A 404 -7.69 32.04 -18.69
C ALA A 404 -6.65 31.59 -19.74
N LEU A 405 -5.51 32.27 -19.87
CA LEU A 405 -4.44 31.90 -20.80
C LEU A 405 -3.77 30.56 -20.43
N LYS A 406 -3.93 30.10 -19.19
CA LYS A 406 -3.38 28.84 -18.69
C LYS A 406 -4.28 27.61 -18.87
N ILE A 407 -5.38 27.72 -19.63
CA ILE A 407 -6.34 26.61 -19.78
C ILE A 407 -5.72 25.32 -20.31
N LYS A 408 -4.80 25.40 -21.28
CA LYS A 408 -4.09 24.22 -21.81
C LYS A 408 -3.19 23.55 -20.75
N HIS A 409 -2.54 24.36 -19.91
CA HIS A 409 -1.70 23.86 -18.82
C HIS A 409 -2.54 23.19 -17.74
N LEU A 410 -3.70 23.78 -17.40
CA LEU A 410 -4.66 23.17 -16.47
C LEU A 410 -5.14 21.82 -16.99
N GLN A 411 -5.61 21.76 -18.23
CA GLN A 411 -6.10 20.52 -18.84
C GLN A 411 -5.02 19.43 -18.84
N LYS A 412 -3.78 19.79 -19.23
CA LYS A 412 -2.64 18.87 -19.20
C LYS A 412 -2.36 18.40 -17.78
N GLY A 413 -2.29 19.31 -16.80
CA GLY A 413 -2.01 18.98 -15.41
C GLY A 413 -3.08 18.06 -14.82
N LEU A 414 -4.36 18.39 -14.99
CA LEU A 414 -5.46 17.57 -14.49
C LEU A 414 -5.51 16.19 -15.15
N THR A 415 -5.25 16.10 -16.46
CA THR A 415 -5.18 14.80 -17.14
C THR A 415 -4.06 13.93 -16.54
N GLN A 416 -2.88 14.50 -16.36
CA GLN A 416 -1.74 13.76 -15.84
C GLN A 416 -1.94 13.36 -14.36
N LEU A 417 -2.49 14.25 -13.53
CA LEU A 417 -2.82 13.94 -12.13
C LEU A 417 -3.92 12.87 -12.00
N ALA A 418 -4.89 12.88 -12.95
CA ALA A 418 -5.91 11.82 -13.01
C ALA A 418 -5.31 10.46 -13.43
N GLU A 419 -4.39 10.45 -14.39
CA GLU A 419 -3.68 9.23 -14.83
C GLU A 419 -2.79 8.64 -13.73
N GLU A 420 -2.30 9.47 -12.81
CA GLU A 420 -1.60 9.03 -11.60
C GLU A 420 -2.56 8.54 -10.49
N GLY A 421 -3.86 8.83 -10.63
CA GLY A 421 -4.87 8.55 -9.61
C GLY A 421 -4.84 9.50 -8.42
N ALA A 422 -4.17 10.65 -8.52
CA ALA A 422 -4.12 11.66 -7.46
C ALA A 422 -5.48 12.34 -7.25
N VAL A 423 -6.29 12.44 -8.30
CA VAL A 423 -7.64 13.02 -8.30
C VAL A 423 -8.44 12.44 -9.46
N GLN A 424 -9.74 12.35 -9.33
CA GLN A 424 -10.62 11.98 -10.44
C GLN A 424 -11.15 13.23 -11.15
N VAL A 425 -11.25 13.16 -12.48
CA VAL A 425 -11.69 14.29 -13.31
C VAL A 425 -12.98 13.92 -14.04
N PHE A 426 -14.03 14.71 -13.82
CA PHE A 426 -15.33 14.55 -14.46
C PHE A 426 -15.61 15.74 -15.37
N ARG A 427 -16.01 15.46 -16.60
CA ARG A 427 -16.44 16.45 -17.58
C ARG A 427 -17.93 16.28 -17.82
N PRO A 428 -18.79 17.19 -17.34
CA PRO A 428 -20.23 17.13 -17.57
C PRO A 428 -20.55 16.99 -19.05
N VAL A 429 -21.57 16.17 -19.36
CA VAL A 429 -22.06 16.02 -20.75
C VAL A 429 -22.63 17.33 -21.28
N ARG A 430 -23.19 18.16 -20.39
CA ARG A 430 -23.64 19.53 -20.71
C ARG A 430 -22.78 20.56 -19.99
N GLY A 431 -22.25 21.51 -20.73
CA GLY A 431 -21.38 22.57 -20.20
C GLY A 431 -19.89 22.28 -20.41
N ASN A 432 -19.06 23.22 -19.96
CA ASN A 432 -17.59 23.16 -20.13
C ASN A 432 -16.85 23.14 -18.78
N ASP A 433 -17.56 22.83 -17.69
CA ASP A 433 -16.98 22.78 -16.37
C ASP A 433 -16.05 21.56 -16.23
N THR A 434 -15.06 21.68 -15.38
CA THR A 434 -14.25 20.54 -14.92
C THR A 434 -14.52 20.33 -13.44
N ILE A 435 -15.06 19.16 -13.10
CA ILE A 435 -15.34 18.75 -11.74
C ILE A 435 -14.27 17.76 -11.32
N LEU A 436 -13.67 17.99 -10.17
CA LEU A 436 -12.77 17.03 -9.54
C LEU A 436 -13.53 16.25 -8.49
N GLY A 437 -13.23 14.96 -8.45
CA GLY A 437 -13.66 14.05 -7.41
C GLY A 437 -12.48 13.53 -6.61
N ALA A 438 -12.63 13.40 -5.30
CA ALA A 438 -11.62 12.88 -4.39
C ALA A 438 -12.27 12.02 -3.31
N VAL A 439 -11.51 11.08 -2.76
CA VAL A 439 -11.92 10.28 -1.60
C VAL A 439 -11.82 11.13 -0.33
N GLY A 440 -10.82 12.00 -0.24
CA GLY A 440 -10.63 12.90 0.89
C GLY A 440 -10.27 14.33 0.50
N LEU A 441 -10.50 15.26 1.41
CA LEU A 441 -10.33 16.70 1.17
C LEU A 441 -8.87 17.10 0.92
N LEU A 442 -7.93 16.43 1.56
CA LEU A 442 -6.50 16.72 1.41
C LEU A 442 -5.99 16.46 -0.02
N GLN A 443 -6.61 15.54 -0.77
CA GLN A 443 -6.28 15.32 -2.18
C GLN A 443 -6.48 16.58 -3.04
N PHE A 444 -7.48 17.41 -2.72
CA PHE A 444 -7.68 18.68 -3.41
C PHE A 444 -6.54 19.67 -3.13
N GLU A 445 -6.08 19.75 -1.88
CA GLU A 445 -4.98 20.64 -1.52
C GLU A 445 -3.68 20.22 -2.20
N VAL A 446 -3.38 18.91 -2.18
CA VAL A 446 -2.23 18.32 -2.89
C VAL A 446 -2.33 18.60 -4.39
N THR A 447 -3.50 18.40 -4.98
CA THR A 447 -3.73 18.68 -6.41
C THR A 447 -3.43 20.14 -6.76
N MET A 448 -3.88 21.09 -5.95
CA MET A 448 -3.61 22.52 -6.17
C MET A 448 -2.13 22.87 -6.02
N ALA A 449 -1.47 22.35 -4.98
CA ALA A 449 -0.04 22.54 -4.77
C ALA A 449 0.77 22.01 -5.96
N ARG A 450 0.43 20.83 -6.47
CA ARG A 450 1.07 20.20 -7.63
C ARG A 450 0.77 20.97 -8.94
N LEU A 451 -0.46 21.43 -9.16
CA LEU A 451 -0.80 22.27 -10.33
C LEU A 451 0.04 23.55 -10.35
N LYS A 452 0.24 24.17 -9.19
CA LYS A 452 1.07 25.37 -9.08
C LYS A 452 2.55 25.07 -9.29
N ALA A 453 3.09 24.07 -8.59
CA ALA A 453 4.52 23.74 -8.60
C ALA A 453 4.98 23.14 -9.93
N GLU A 454 4.21 22.19 -10.49
CA GLU A 454 4.62 21.38 -11.64
C GLU A 454 4.16 21.98 -12.99
N TYR A 455 3.00 22.64 -13.00
CA TYR A 455 2.37 23.15 -14.24
C TYR A 455 2.30 24.68 -14.31
N GLY A 456 2.66 25.38 -13.23
CA GLY A 456 2.60 26.83 -13.15
C GLY A 456 1.16 27.37 -13.27
N VAL A 457 0.18 26.61 -12.79
CA VAL A 457 -1.25 26.93 -12.86
C VAL A 457 -1.76 27.36 -11.50
N GLU A 458 -2.30 28.57 -11.41
CA GLU A 458 -3.07 29.01 -10.25
C GLU A 458 -4.57 28.86 -10.57
N ALA A 459 -5.22 28.01 -9.80
CA ALA A 459 -6.64 27.76 -9.89
C ALA A 459 -7.30 27.95 -8.51
N VAL A 460 -8.60 27.94 -8.46
CA VAL A 460 -9.40 27.97 -7.23
C VAL A 460 -10.49 26.91 -7.31
N TYR A 461 -10.96 26.48 -6.17
CA TYR A 461 -12.08 25.57 -6.07
C TYR A 461 -13.38 26.33 -5.78
N GLU A 462 -14.43 25.94 -6.47
CA GLU A 462 -15.80 26.33 -6.19
C GLU A 462 -16.60 25.11 -5.73
N PRO A 463 -17.53 25.27 -4.78
CA PRO A 463 -18.44 24.21 -4.38
C PRO A 463 -19.32 23.76 -5.55
N VAL A 464 -19.75 22.52 -5.52
CA VAL A 464 -20.75 21.94 -6.42
C VAL A 464 -21.84 21.25 -5.61
N GLU A 465 -23.00 21.05 -6.19
CA GLU A 465 -24.13 20.39 -5.51
C GLU A 465 -24.00 18.88 -5.48
N PHE A 466 -23.09 18.31 -6.25
CA PHE A 466 -22.91 16.84 -6.31
C PHE A 466 -22.24 16.31 -5.03
N ALA A 467 -22.78 15.21 -4.53
CA ALA A 467 -22.26 14.48 -3.37
C ALA A 467 -22.01 13.00 -3.66
N VAL A 468 -22.55 12.46 -4.77
CA VAL A 468 -22.46 11.05 -5.11
C VAL A 468 -22.12 10.89 -6.58
N ALA A 469 -21.19 9.97 -6.89
CA ALA A 469 -20.90 9.52 -8.25
C ALA A 469 -21.07 8.01 -8.37
N ARG A 470 -21.56 7.54 -9.52
CA ARG A 470 -21.61 6.13 -9.90
C ARG A 470 -21.27 5.97 -11.36
N TRP A 471 -20.48 4.98 -11.71
CA TRP A 471 -20.31 4.61 -13.11
C TRP A 471 -21.57 3.90 -13.60
N VAL A 472 -21.91 4.18 -14.86
CA VAL A 472 -23.17 3.72 -15.43
C VAL A 472 -22.89 2.73 -16.55
N ASP A 473 -23.53 1.58 -16.49
CA ASP A 473 -23.45 0.56 -17.52
C ASP A 473 -24.85 -0.03 -17.81
N CYS A 474 -25.06 -0.43 -19.06
CA CYS A 474 -26.26 -1.12 -19.50
C CYS A 474 -25.94 -2.05 -20.67
N GLY A 475 -26.39 -3.30 -20.58
CA GLY A 475 -26.24 -4.26 -21.68
C GLY A 475 -27.02 -3.89 -22.94
N ASP A 476 -28.06 -3.05 -22.82
CA ASP A 476 -28.86 -2.52 -23.94
C ASP A 476 -28.47 -1.08 -24.30
N ARG A 477 -27.83 -0.93 -25.47
CA ARG A 477 -27.39 0.39 -25.98
C ARG A 477 -28.52 1.38 -26.20
N LYS A 478 -29.75 0.92 -26.54
CA LYS A 478 -30.90 1.80 -26.76
C LYS A 478 -31.38 2.38 -25.44
N LYS A 479 -31.52 1.54 -24.42
CA LYS A 479 -31.88 1.98 -23.06
C LYS A 479 -30.84 2.92 -22.46
N LEU A 480 -29.54 2.64 -22.68
CA LEU A 480 -28.48 3.54 -22.24
C LEU A 480 -28.59 4.91 -22.92
N ALA A 481 -28.82 4.96 -24.23
CA ALA A 481 -28.99 6.22 -24.97
C ALA A 481 -30.25 7.00 -24.54
N GLU A 482 -31.34 6.31 -24.16
CA GLU A 482 -32.52 6.93 -23.60
C GLU A 482 -32.24 7.53 -22.22
N PHE A 483 -31.55 6.78 -21.36
CA PHE A 483 -31.08 7.26 -20.06
C PHE A 483 -30.19 8.49 -20.20
N GLU A 484 -29.22 8.47 -21.13
CA GLU A 484 -28.32 9.61 -21.39
C GLU A 484 -29.09 10.88 -21.79
N ARG A 485 -30.09 10.75 -22.67
CA ARG A 485 -30.90 11.89 -23.10
C ARG A 485 -31.74 12.46 -21.95
N ALA A 486 -32.39 11.59 -21.19
CA ALA A 486 -33.27 11.98 -20.09
C ALA A 486 -32.51 12.64 -18.92
N ASN A 487 -31.25 12.30 -18.72
CA ASN A 487 -30.49 12.65 -17.51
C ASN A 487 -29.20 13.42 -17.80
N ALA A 488 -29.08 14.08 -18.97
CA ALA A 488 -27.85 14.72 -19.45
C ALA A 488 -27.25 15.77 -18.49
N THR A 489 -28.03 16.34 -17.57
CA THR A 489 -27.57 17.29 -16.54
C THR A 489 -26.84 16.63 -15.39
N ASN A 490 -27.11 15.36 -15.14
CA ASN A 490 -26.51 14.55 -14.10
C ASN A 490 -25.37 13.67 -14.61
N LEU A 491 -25.09 13.72 -15.91
CA LEU A 491 -24.09 12.88 -16.53
C LEU A 491 -22.78 13.63 -16.78
N ALA A 492 -21.69 12.93 -16.53
CA ALA A 492 -20.34 13.35 -16.84
C ALA A 492 -19.54 12.18 -17.42
N ARG A 493 -18.45 12.49 -18.10
CA ARG A 493 -17.44 11.49 -18.47
C ARG A 493 -16.21 11.66 -17.60
N ASP A 494 -15.70 10.54 -17.09
CA ASP A 494 -14.45 10.54 -16.35
C ASP A 494 -13.23 10.74 -17.29
N ALA A 495 -12.03 10.71 -16.73
CA ALA A 495 -10.79 10.89 -17.50
C ALA A 495 -10.57 9.80 -18.57
N ASP A 496 -11.13 8.60 -18.39
CA ASP A 496 -11.08 7.49 -19.35
C ASP A 496 -12.23 7.53 -20.37
N GLY A 497 -13.15 8.48 -20.22
CA GLY A 497 -14.32 8.62 -21.09
C GLY A 497 -15.52 7.77 -20.64
N CYS A 498 -15.44 7.08 -19.50
CA CYS A 498 -16.53 6.29 -18.97
C CYS A 498 -17.66 7.18 -18.47
N LEU A 499 -18.91 6.74 -18.73
CA LEU A 499 -20.09 7.45 -18.31
C LEU A 499 -20.28 7.36 -16.80
N SER A 500 -20.45 8.51 -16.17
CA SER A 500 -20.66 8.65 -14.73
C SER A 500 -21.91 9.45 -14.45
N PHE A 501 -22.68 9.03 -13.48
CA PHE A 501 -23.90 9.68 -13.02
C PHE A 501 -23.62 10.39 -11.69
N LEU A 502 -23.88 11.68 -11.63
CA LEU A 502 -23.62 12.54 -10.48
C LEU A 502 -24.94 12.99 -9.86
N THR A 503 -25.07 12.83 -8.54
CA THR A 503 -26.28 13.23 -7.79
C THR A 503 -25.94 14.03 -6.55
N THR A 504 -26.93 14.70 -6.00
CA THR A 504 -26.81 15.53 -4.80
C THR A 504 -26.90 14.72 -3.51
N SER A 505 -27.42 13.48 -3.57
CA SER A 505 -27.57 12.60 -2.39
C SER A 505 -27.74 11.12 -2.77
N GLU A 506 -27.47 10.22 -1.82
CA GLU A 506 -27.77 8.78 -1.97
C GLU A 506 -29.29 8.52 -2.11
N TRP A 507 -30.14 9.34 -1.50
CA TRP A 507 -31.59 9.23 -1.67
C TRP A 507 -31.98 9.50 -3.14
N GLN A 508 -31.42 10.53 -3.74
CA GLN A 508 -31.66 10.81 -5.15
C GLN A 508 -31.15 9.68 -6.05
N LEU A 509 -30.00 9.10 -5.75
CA LEU A 509 -29.49 7.93 -6.45
C LEU A 509 -30.49 6.76 -6.37
N GLY A 510 -31.02 6.45 -5.18
CA GLY A 510 -32.03 5.39 -4.98
C GLY A 510 -33.26 5.58 -5.86
N TYR A 511 -33.79 6.81 -5.94
CA TYR A 511 -34.89 7.15 -6.84
C TYR A 511 -34.56 6.84 -8.31
N TYR A 512 -33.36 7.16 -8.79
CA TYR A 512 -32.97 6.86 -10.15
C TYR A 512 -32.73 5.38 -10.40
N MET A 513 -32.26 4.63 -9.43
CA MET A 513 -32.12 3.16 -9.51
C MET A 513 -33.48 2.49 -9.66
N GLU A 514 -34.49 2.94 -8.94
CA GLU A 514 -35.86 2.43 -9.07
C GLU A 514 -36.48 2.80 -10.42
N LYS A 515 -36.25 4.03 -10.89
CA LYS A 515 -36.80 4.53 -12.14
C LYS A 515 -36.16 3.87 -13.38
N TRP A 516 -34.89 3.47 -13.28
CA TRP A 516 -34.10 2.90 -14.36
C TRP A 516 -33.50 1.54 -13.98
N PRO A 517 -34.33 0.51 -13.78
CA PRO A 517 -33.85 -0.78 -13.24
C PRO A 517 -32.88 -1.54 -14.18
N ASP A 518 -32.89 -1.22 -15.47
CA ASP A 518 -31.97 -1.81 -16.45
C ASP A 518 -30.57 -1.17 -16.42
N ILE A 519 -30.42 -0.03 -15.77
CA ILE A 519 -29.14 0.70 -15.64
C ILE A 519 -28.42 0.26 -14.38
N LYS A 520 -27.19 -0.20 -14.53
CA LYS A 520 -26.33 -0.54 -13.42
C LYS A 520 -25.56 0.70 -12.94
N PHE A 521 -25.70 1.02 -11.64
CA PHE A 521 -24.97 2.11 -10.99
C PHE A 521 -23.89 1.51 -10.09
N GLN A 522 -22.62 1.62 -10.52
CA GLN A 522 -21.50 0.95 -9.88
C GLN A 522 -20.71 1.93 -9.01
N LYS A 523 -20.47 1.55 -7.73
CA LYS A 523 -19.61 2.31 -6.79
C LYS A 523 -18.12 2.07 -7.07
N THR A 524 -17.79 0.91 -7.62
CA THR A 524 -16.43 0.52 -7.97
C THR A 524 -16.38 0.07 -9.43
N ARG A 525 -15.28 0.36 -10.09
CA ARG A 525 -15.01 -0.08 -11.46
C ARG A 525 -13.59 -0.66 -11.50
N GLU A 526 -13.39 -1.75 -12.19
CA GLU A 526 -12.04 -2.16 -12.54
C GLU A 526 -11.46 -1.20 -13.59
N ILE A 527 -10.20 -0.87 -13.45
CA ILE A 527 -9.47 -0.07 -14.45
C ILE A 527 -9.24 -0.96 -15.66
N ASN A 528 -9.79 -0.52 -16.81
CA ASN A 528 -9.73 -1.26 -18.07
C ASN A 528 -8.56 -0.84 -18.92
#